data_306821d2569c95d2d5e7dfba99f7c2e4
#
_entry.id   306821d2569c95d2d5e7dfba99f7c2e4
#
_cell.length_a   1.000
_cell.length_b   1.000
_cell.length_c   1.000
_cell.angle_alpha   90.00
_cell.angle_beta   90.00
_cell.angle_gamma   90.00
#
_symmetry.space_group_name_H-M   'P 1'
#
loop_
_entity.id
_entity.type
_entity.pdbx_description
1 polymer ?
#
loop_
_entity_poly.entity_id
_entity_poly.type
_entity_poly.pdbx_seq_one_letter_code
_entity_poly.pdbx_strand_id
1 'polypeptide(L)'
;MTAKSCSFPQRELDEARRFCETEGIEHIIIESEELSIEGFRQNPKNRCYLCKRELFTKIREIALQRNIANIAEGSNTDDGGDYRPGLIAVDELGIKSPLRAAGLSKAEIRALSKEIGLPTWNKQSFACLSSRFVYGETISEEKLKMVDKAEQLLLDSGFTQVRVRIHGTMARIEIMPSEFEILIQKELLNKIRETFRSIGFSYITLDLDGYRTGSMNETLNI
;
A
#
# COMPACT_ATOMS: atom_id res chain seq x y z
N MET A 1 13.60 2.84 -8.78
CA MET A 1 13.53 3.78 -7.63
C MET A 1 12.39 3.38 -6.69
N THR A 2 12.57 3.55 -5.38
CA THR A 2 11.53 3.33 -4.38
C THR A 2 11.43 4.54 -3.47
N ALA A 3 10.20 5.04 -3.25
CA ALA A 3 9.98 6.10 -2.29
C ALA A 3 9.90 5.52 -0.87
N LYS A 4 10.67 6.07 0.05
CA LYS A 4 10.54 5.84 1.47
C LYS A 4 9.71 6.97 2.07
N SER A 5 8.63 6.63 2.74
CA SER A 5 7.74 7.57 3.41
C SER A 5 7.19 6.97 4.70
N CYS A 6 6.52 7.79 5.51
CA CYS A 6 5.89 7.32 6.75
C CYS A 6 4.68 6.38 6.49
N SER A 7 4.10 6.39 5.29
CA SER A 7 3.04 5.45 4.90
C SER A 7 3.53 4.21 4.16
N PHE A 8 4.85 4.05 4.00
CA PHE A 8 5.46 2.88 3.37
C PHE A 8 6.22 2.06 4.42
N PRO A 9 5.74 0.85 4.77
CA PRO A 9 6.36 0.03 5.81
C PRO A 9 7.82 -0.32 5.53
N GLN A 10 8.62 -0.39 6.58
CA GLN A 10 10.05 -0.74 6.45
C GLN A 10 10.24 -2.12 5.82
N ARG A 11 9.39 -3.11 6.15
CA ARG A 11 9.43 -4.45 5.55
C ARG A 11 9.33 -4.46 4.04
N GLU A 12 8.49 -3.59 3.47
CA GLU A 12 8.33 -3.47 2.02
C GLU A 12 9.57 -2.84 1.36
N LEU A 13 10.20 -1.88 2.04
CA LEU A 13 11.44 -1.27 1.58
C LEU A 13 12.61 -2.27 1.59
N ASP A 14 12.71 -3.06 2.65
CA ASP A 14 13.75 -4.08 2.79
C ASP A 14 13.59 -5.21 1.77
N GLU A 15 12.34 -5.58 1.45
CA GLU A 15 12.05 -6.53 0.39
C GLU A 15 12.42 -5.98 -0.98
N ALA A 16 12.08 -4.71 -1.26
CA ALA A 16 12.46 -4.06 -2.51
C ALA A 16 14.00 -3.97 -2.68
N ARG A 17 14.73 -3.70 -1.59
CA ARG A 17 16.20 -3.73 -1.60
C ARG A 17 16.74 -5.11 -1.97
N ARG A 18 16.31 -6.14 -1.23
CA ARG A 18 16.73 -7.53 -1.48
C ARG A 18 16.43 -7.97 -2.90
N PHE A 19 15.24 -7.62 -3.40
CA PHE A 19 14.86 -7.91 -4.78
C PHE A 19 15.84 -7.28 -5.78
N CYS A 20 16.10 -5.97 -5.66
CA CYS A 20 17.03 -5.28 -6.56
C CYS A 20 18.45 -5.83 -6.47
N GLU A 21 18.93 -6.16 -5.26
CA GLU A 21 20.24 -6.79 -5.05
C GLU A 21 20.32 -8.16 -5.73
N THR A 22 19.30 -9.00 -5.56
CA THR A 22 19.25 -10.34 -6.16
C THR A 22 19.21 -10.30 -7.69
N GLU A 23 18.45 -9.37 -8.25
CA GLU A 23 18.30 -9.21 -9.70
C GLU A 23 19.41 -8.33 -10.33
N GLY A 24 20.37 -7.85 -9.55
CA GLY A 24 21.45 -6.98 -10.04
C GLY A 24 20.98 -5.61 -10.55
N ILE A 25 19.87 -5.11 -10.03
CA ILE A 25 19.25 -3.83 -10.44
C ILE A 25 19.74 -2.69 -9.55
N GLU A 26 20.24 -1.60 -10.15
CA GLU A 26 20.56 -0.39 -9.39
C GLU A 26 19.31 0.13 -8.69
N HIS A 27 19.39 0.28 -7.37
CA HIS A 27 18.26 0.70 -6.54
C HIS A 27 18.50 2.08 -5.91
N ILE A 28 17.68 3.06 -6.28
CA ILE A 28 17.71 4.39 -5.67
C ILE A 28 16.51 4.53 -4.75
N ILE A 29 16.77 4.88 -3.49
CA ILE A 29 15.74 5.18 -2.50
C ILE A 29 15.65 6.69 -2.38
N ILE A 30 14.45 7.23 -2.50
CA ILE A 30 14.16 8.66 -2.37
C ILE A 30 13.24 8.88 -1.18
N GLU A 31 13.48 9.96 -0.43
CA GLU A 31 12.57 10.35 0.66
C GLU A 31 11.35 11.08 0.08
N SER A 32 10.16 10.64 0.47
CA SER A 32 8.89 11.31 0.17
C SER A 32 8.30 11.87 1.46
N GLU A 33 8.03 13.16 1.46
CA GLU A 33 7.48 13.89 2.61
C GLU A 33 5.97 14.12 2.42
N GLU A 34 5.24 13.08 2.14
CA GLU A 34 3.83 13.13 1.77
C GLU A 34 2.94 13.85 2.80
N LEU A 35 3.28 13.77 4.11
CA LEU A 35 2.57 14.52 5.14
C LEU A 35 2.81 16.03 5.09
N SER A 36 3.81 16.49 4.34
CA SER A 36 4.10 17.92 4.12
C SER A 36 3.40 18.45 2.87
N ILE A 37 2.82 17.57 2.03
CA ILE A 37 2.04 18.00 0.86
C ILE A 37 0.76 18.69 1.34
N GLU A 38 0.50 19.88 0.82
CA GLU A 38 -0.73 20.63 1.13
C GLU A 38 -1.97 19.80 0.80
N GLY A 39 -2.90 19.70 1.76
CA GLY A 39 -4.13 18.94 1.63
C GLY A 39 -4.00 17.42 1.85
N PHE A 40 -2.81 16.84 1.88
CA PHE A 40 -2.65 15.39 2.03
C PHE A 40 -3.14 14.87 3.38
N ARG A 41 -2.79 15.55 4.48
CA ARG A 41 -3.16 15.14 5.85
C ARG A 41 -4.66 15.05 6.07
N GLN A 42 -5.45 15.83 5.36
CA GLN A 42 -6.91 15.83 5.42
C GLN A 42 -7.53 14.60 4.74
N ASN A 43 -6.72 13.75 4.16
CA ASN A 43 -7.13 12.52 3.48
C ASN A 43 -8.27 12.72 2.47
N PRO A 44 -8.10 13.64 1.51
CA PRO A 44 -9.11 13.88 0.49
C PRO A 44 -9.25 12.70 -0.47
N LYS A 45 -10.36 12.63 -1.18
CA LYS A 45 -10.59 11.57 -2.19
C LYS A 45 -9.46 11.50 -3.23
N ASN A 46 -8.88 12.63 -3.62
CA ASN A 46 -7.77 12.72 -4.56
C ASN A 46 -6.37 12.59 -3.92
N ARG A 47 -6.26 12.11 -2.67
CA ARG A 47 -4.96 11.95 -1.95
C ARG A 47 -3.91 11.23 -2.81
N CYS A 48 -4.30 10.16 -3.51
CA CYS A 48 -3.36 9.39 -4.32
C CYS A 48 -2.80 10.20 -5.51
N TYR A 49 -3.57 11.16 -6.05
CA TYR A 49 -3.08 12.10 -7.04
C TYR A 49 -1.99 13.00 -6.46
N LEU A 50 -2.24 13.60 -5.29
CA LEU A 50 -1.27 14.48 -4.62
C LEU A 50 0.06 13.75 -4.36
N CYS A 51 -0.01 12.55 -3.80
CA CYS A 51 1.16 11.71 -3.50
C CYS A 51 1.93 11.33 -4.78
N LYS A 52 1.25 10.79 -5.79
CA LYS A 52 1.92 10.39 -7.04
C LYS A 52 2.52 11.57 -7.80
N ARG A 53 1.87 12.72 -7.79
CA ARG A 53 2.38 13.93 -8.42
C ARG A 53 3.71 14.37 -7.79
N GLU A 54 3.78 14.45 -6.47
CA GLU A 54 5.02 14.78 -5.74
C GLU A 54 6.13 13.75 -6.04
N LEU A 55 5.81 12.46 -5.89
CA LEU A 55 6.74 11.37 -6.11
C LEU A 55 7.34 11.38 -7.52
N PHE A 56 6.50 11.42 -8.55
CA PHE A 56 6.97 11.38 -9.92
C PHE A 56 7.67 12.67 -10.35
N THR A 57 7.36 13.82 -9.73
CA THR A 57 8.14 15.06 -9.93
C THR A 57 9.57 14.86 -9.43
N LYS A 58 9.78 14.35 -8.23
CA LYS A 58 11.11 14.01 -7.69
C LYS A 58 11.86 12.98 -8.57
N ILE A 59 11.16 11.94 -9.02
CA ILE A 59 11.75 10.92 -9.90
C ILE A 59 12.19 11.55 -11.23
N ARG A 60 11.40 12.46 -11.81
CA ARG A 60 11.77 13.17 -13.04
C ARG A 60 13.03 14.03 -12.88
N GLU A 61 13.17 14.72 -11.77
CA GLU A 61 14.38 15.51 -11.49
C GLU A 61 15.64 14.62 -11.45
N ILE A 62 15.55 13.47 -10.79
CA ILE A 62 16.66 12.50 -10.73
C ILE A 62 16.93 11.89 -12.11
N ALA A 63 15.89 11.56 -12.86
CA ALA A 63 16.02 11.02 -14.21
C ALA A 63 16.74 12.00 -15.15
N LEU A 64 16.39 13.29 -15.08
CA LEU A 64 17.06 14.36 -15.84
C LEU A 64 18.53 14.47 -15.47
N GLN A 65 18.88 14.48 -14.19
CA GLN A 65 20.27 14.54 -13.71
C GLN A 65 21.10 13.34 -14.18
N ARG A 66 20.46 12.19 -14.39
CA ARG A 66 21.08 10.94 -14.83
C ARG A 66 20.98 10.68 -16.33
N ASN A 67 20.43 11.61 -17.10
CA ASN A 67 20.18 11.45 -18.54
C ASN A 67 19.29 10.22 -18.86
N ILE A 68 18.31 9.91 -17.99
CA ILE A 68 17.33 8.84 -18.19
C ILE A 68 16.10 9.44 -18.87
N ALA A 69 15.86 9.04 -20.11
CA ALA A 69 14.80 9.60 -20.94
C ALA A 69 13.39 9.10 -20.61
N ASN A 70 13.27 7.89 -20.05
CA ASN A 70 11.98 7.25 -19.82
C ASN A 70 11.81 6.84 -18.37
N ILE A 71 10.63 7.15 -17.83
CA ILE A 71 10.20 6.70 -16.50
C ILE A 71 8.98 5.81 -16.71
N ALA A 72 8.96 4.66 -16.05
CA ALA A 72 7.87 3.70 -16.13
C ALA A 72 7.35 3.33 -14.74
N GLU A 73 6.07 2.96 -14.68
CA GLU A 73 5.42 2.44 -13.48
C GLU A 73 4.65 1.15 -13.80
N GLY A 74 4.20 0.42 -12.77
CA GLY A 74 3.69 -0.94 -12.90
C GLY A 74 2.17 -1.09 -13.02
N SER A 75 1.42 -0.07 -13.43
CA SER A 75 -0.03 -0.22 -13.65
C SER A 75 -0.33 -1.23 -14.76
N ASN A 76 -1.45 -1.92 -14.60
CA ASN A 76 -1.93 -2.98 -15.50
C ASN A 76 -3.39 -2.70 -15.92
N THR A 77 -4.01 -3.60 -16.70
CA THR A 77 -5.38 -3.39 -17.22
C THR A 77 -6.45 -3.38 -16.13
N ASP A 78 -6.25 -4.13 -15.04
CA ASP A 78 -7.24 -4.20 -13.95
C ASP A 78 -7.32 -2.90 -13.15
N ASP A 79 -6.30 -2.02 -13.28
CA ASP A 79 -6.28 -0.71 -12.62
C ASP A 79 -7.29 0.29 -13.22
N GLY A 80 -7.82 0.03 -14.40
CA GLY A 80 -8.79 0.89 -15.08
C GLY A 80 -10.23 0.80 -14.57
N GLY A 81 -10.55 -0.20 -13.76
CA GLY A 81 -11.92 -0.47 -13.27
C GLY A 81 -12.24 0.09 -11.87
N ASP A 82 -11.31 0.79 -11.22
CA ASP A 82 -11.46 1.32 -9.87
C ASP A 82 -11.19 2.83 -9.84
N TYR A 83 -11.66 3.50 -8.78
CA TYR A 83 -11.35 4.91 -8.53
C TYR A 83 -9.86 5.09 -8.19
N ARG A 84 -9.07 5.51 -9.17
CA ARG A 84 -7.62 5.66 -9.05
C ARG A 84 -7.11 7.03 -9.50
N PRO A 85 -7.36 8.08 -8.71
CA PRO A 85 -6.96 9.45 -9.07
C PRO A 85 -5.44 9.60 -9.28
N GLY A 86 -4.65 8.69 -8.74
CA GLY A 86 -3.20 8.67 -8.97
C GLY A 86 -2.80 8.40 -10.43
N LEU A 87 -3.64 7.79 -11.26
CA LEU A 87 -3.37 7.60 -12.69
C LEU A 87 -3.38 8.94 -13.46
N ILE A 88 -4.15 9.91 -13.00
CA ILE A 88 -4.16 11.27 -13.59
C ILE A 88 -2.76 11.89 -13.49
N ALA A 89 -2.10 11.77 -12.32
CA ALA A 89 -0.74 12.29 -12.16
C ALA A 89 0.29 11.54 -13.05
N VAL A 90 0.10 10.24 -13.26
CA VAL A 90 0.94 9.42 -14.17
C VAL A 90 0.85 9.95 -15.59
N ASP A 91 -0.39 10.19 -16.07
CA ASP A 91 -0.64 10.66 -17.43
C ASP A 91 -0.16 12.11 -17.61
N GLU A 92 -0.46 13.03 -16.68
CA GLU A 92 -0.02 14.44 -16.72
C GLU A 92 1.51 14.58 -16.74
N LEU A 93 2.23 13.72 -16.05
CA LEU A 93 3.69 13.76 -15.98
C LEU A 93 4.38 12.93 -17.07
N GLY A 94 3.64 12.31 -17.97
CA GLY A 94 4.16 11.52 -19.08
C GLY A 94 4.89 10.26 -18.64
N ILE A 95 4.49 9.68 -17.48
CA ILE A 95 5.04 8.44 -16.97
C ILE A 95 4.46 7.27 -17.76
N LYS A 96 5.29 6.34 -18.19
CA LYS A 96 4.87 5.21 -19.01
C LYS A 96 4.33 4.07 -18.13
N SER A 97 3.25 3.43 -18.60
CA SER A 97 2.69 2.20 -17.99
C SER A 97 2.81 1.04 -18.99
N PRO A 98 4.00 0.47 -19.19
CA PRO A 98 4.24 -0.49 -20.27
C PRO A 98 3.41 -1.76 -20.14
N LEU A 99 3.13 -2.26 -18.95
CA LEU A 99 2.31 -3.44 -18.75
C LEU A 99 0.84 -3.18 -19.15
N ARG A 100 0.31 -2.01 -18.79
CA ARG A 100 -1.03 -1.57 -19.21
C ARG A 100 -1.10 -1.36 -20.72
N ALA A 101 -0.06 -0.74 -21.30
CA ALA A 101 0.02 -0.52 -22.75
C ALA A 101 0.09 -1.85 -23.53
N ALA A 102 0.70 -2.87 -22.97
CA ALA A 102 0.73 -4.23 -23.54
C ALA A 102 -0.58 -5.01 -23.30
N GLY A 103 -1.57 -4.43 -22.64
CA GLY A 103 -2.86 -5.10 -22.38
C GLY A 103 -2.81 -6.17 -21.30
N LEU A 104 -1.77 -6.21 -20.46
CA LEU A 104 -1.60 -7.28 -19.49
C LEU A 104 -2.46 -7.06 -18.23
N SER A 105 -3.19 -8.11 -17.85
CA SER A 105 -3.88 -8.22 -16.56
C SER A 105 -2.92 -8.61 -15.43
N LYS A 106 -3.35 -8.43 -14.20
CA LYS A 106 -2.56 -8.85 -13.03
C LYS A 106 -2.33 -10.37 -12.99
N ALA A 107 -3.29 -11.16 -13.46
CA ALA A 107 -3.16 -12.61 -13.54
C ALA A 107 -2.08 -13.02 -14.54
N GLU A 108 -2.08 -12.41 -15.74
CA GLU A 108 -1.07 -12.66 -16.78
C GLU A 108 0.32 -12.21 -16.34
N ILE A 109 0.44 -11.03 -15.69
CA ILE A 109 1.71 -10.55 -15.14
C ILE A 109 2.27 -11.54 -14.12
N ARG A 110 1.44 -12.10 -13.23
CA ARG A 110 1.86 -13.13 -12.28
C ARG A 110 2.34 -14.40 -12.95
N ALA A 111 1.60 -14.88 -13.98
CA ALA A 111 1.98 -16.06 -14.73
C ALA A 111 3.33 -15.88 -15.43
N LEU A 112 3.51 -14.76 -16.14
CA LEU A 112 4.77 -14.42 -16.80
C LEU A 112 5.92 -14.23 -15.80
N SER A 113 5.66 -13.56 -14.67
CA SER A 113 6.67 -13.37 -13.61
C SER A 113 7.14 -14.71 -13.04
N LYS A 114 6.21 -15.68 -12.89
CA LYS A 114 6.54 -17.05 -12.46
C LYS A 114 7.37 -17.78 -13.51
N GLU A 115 7.01 -17.66 -14.78
CA GLU A 115 7.71 -18.29 -15.89
C GLU A 115 9.17 -17.84 -16.00
N ILE A 116 9.42 -16.53 -15.81
CA ILE A 116 10.78 -15.95 -15.82
C ILE A 116 11.49 -16.06 -14.47
N GLY A 117 10.89 -16.73 -13.47
CA GLY A 117 11.52 -17.04 -12.19
C GLY A 117 11.57 -15.90 -11.18
N LEU A 118 10.79 -14.83 -11.34
CA LEU A 118 10.77 -13.74 -10.38
C LEU A 118 10.16 -14.20 -9.03
N PRO A 119 10.83 -13.97 -7.89
CA PRO A 119 10.34 -14.45 -6.58
C PRO A 119 9.07 -13.74 -6.12
N THR A 120 8.75 -12.59 -6.72
CA THR A 120 7.60 -11.76 -6.34
C THR A 120 6.30 -12.12 -7.08
N TRP A 121 6.28 -13.18 -7.90
CA TRP A 121 5.14 -13.55 -8.74
C TRP A 121 3.82 -13.77 -7.97
N ASN A 122 3.89 -14.27 -6.74
CA ASN A 122 2.73 -14.54 -5.87
C ASN A 122 2.57 -13.52 -4.73
N LYS A 123 3.38 -12.44 -4.74
CA LYS A 123 3.33 -11.42 -3.69
C LYS A 123 1.92 -10.83 -3.57
N GLN A 124 1.45 -10.73 -2.33
CA GLN A 124 0.16 -10.12 -2.03
C GLN A 124 0.15 -8.62 -2.38
N SER A 125 -1.04 -8.12 -2.76
CA SER A 125 -1.18 -6.70 -3.07
C SER A 125 -0.94 -5.86 -1.82
N PHE A 126 0.04 -4.97 -1.92
CA PHE A 126 0.28 -3.96 -0.91
C PHE A 126 -0.24 -2.60 -1.38
N ALA A 127 -0.96 -1.91 -0.53
CA ALA A 127 -1.29 -0.49 -0.68
C ALA A 127 -0.71 0.29 0.49
N CYS A 128 -0.32 1.55 0.29
CA CYS A 128 0.26 2.40 1.34
C CYS A 128 -0.62 2.45 2.59
N LEU A 129 -0.03 2.63 3.77
CA LEU A 129 -0.76 2.66 5.05
C LEU A 129 -1.80 3.79 5.12
N SER A 130 -1.62 4.88 4.36
CA SER A 130 -2.61 5.95 4.26
C SER A 130 -3.97 5.47 3.75
N SER A 131 -4.01 4.34 3.01
CA SER A 131 -5.27 3.72 2.57
C SER A 131 -6.09 3.09 3.71
N ARG A 132 -5.54 2.99 4.92
CA ARG A 132 -6.23 2.44 6.10
C ARG A 132 -7.12 3.47 6.79
N PHE A 133 -7.03 4.71 6.38
CA PHE A 133 -7.81 5.82 6.93
C PHE A 133 -9.06 6.04 6.09
N VAL A 134 -10.21 6.20 6.73
CA VAL A 134 -11.42 6.61 6.03
C VAL A 134 -11.25 8.02 5.47
N TYR A 135 -11.86 8.31 4.32
CA TYR A 135 -11.75 9.63 3.71
C TYR A 135 -12.21 10.74 4.67
N GLY A 136 -11.41 11.82 4.74
CA GLY A 136 -11.63 12.93 5.65
C GLY A 136 -11.04 12.74 7.06
N GLU A 137 -10.59 11.54 7.42
CA GLU A 137 -9.88 11.34 8.68
C GLU A 137 -8.42 11.80 8.55
N THR A 138 -7.96 12.60 9.52
CA THR A 138 -6.60 13.15 9.51
C THR A 138 -5.55 12.05 9.58
N ILE A 139 -4.65 12.05 8.59
CA ILE A 139 -3.48 11.17 8.57
C ILE A 139 -2.36 11.82 9.40
N SER A 140 -1.85 11.08 10.37
CA SER A 140 -0.68 11.48 11.16
C SER A 140 0.35 10.35 11.19
N GLU A 141 1.61 10.73 11.41
CA GLU A 141 2.71 9.77 11.53
C GLU A 141 2.48 8.77 12.69
N GLU A 142 1.91 9.26 13.80
CA GLU A 142 1.56 8.44 14.95
C GLU A 142 0.54 7.35 14.57
N LYS A 143 -0.57 7.75 13.93
CA LYS A 143 -1.61 6.82 13.49
C LYS A 143 -1.10 5.84 12.42
N LEU A 144 -0.22 6.28 11.51
CA LEU A 144 0.43 5.40 10.53
C LEU A 144 1.28 4.33 11.22
N LYS A 145 2.07 4.71 12.25
CA LYS A 145 2.84 3.78 13.07
C LYS A 145 1.95 2.81 13.85
N MET A 146 0.79 3.27 14.34
CA MET A 146 -0.18 2.39 15.00
C MET A 146 -0.67 1.30 14.03
N VAL A 147 -1.09 1.70 12.85
CA VAL A 147 -1.57 0.77 11.82
C VAL A 147 -0.49 -0.20 11.38
N ASP A 148 0.73 0.29 11.12
CA ASP A 148 1.86 -0.56 10.70
C ASP A 148 2.19 -1.64 11.74
N LYS A 149 2.30 -1.27 13.02
CA LYS A 149 2.54 -2.21 14.12
C LYS A 149 1.42 -3.24 14.26
N ALA A 150 0.16 -2.80 14.08
CA ALA A 150 -0.99 -3.69 14.17
C ALA A 150 -1.02 -4.71 13.02
N GLU A 151 -0.78 -4.27 11.78
CA GLU A 151 -0.68 -5.16 10.63
C GLU A 151 0.52 -6.11 10.74
N GLN A 152 1.68 -5.61 11.24
CA GLN A 152 2.85 -6.45 11.45
C GLN A 152 2.57 -7.59 12.42
N LEU A 153 1.90 -7.30 13.56
CA LEU A 153 1.52 -8.36 14.52
C LEU A 153 0.67 -9.46 13.87
N LEU A 154 -0.30 -9.07 13.02
CA LEU A 154 -1.15 -10.03 12.34
C LEU A 154 -0.36 -10.87 11.33
N LEU A 155 0.52 -10.24 10.55
CA LEU A 155 1.41 -10.94 9.61
C LEU A 155 2.33 -11.91 10.35
N ASP A 156 2.96 -11.49 11.46
CA ASP A 156 3.81 -12.34 12.30
C ASP A 156 3.03 -13.49 12.97
N SER A 157 1.72 -13.35 13.07
CA SER A 157 0.81 -14.39 13.59
C SER A 157 0.32 -15.35 12.51
N GLY A 158 0.80 -15.19 11.26
CA GLY A 158 0.55 -16.12 10.15
C GLY A 158 -0.63 -15.77 9.24
N PHE A 159 -1.29 -14.63 9.44
CA PHE A 159 -2.31 -14.16 8.50
C PHE A 159 -1.71 -13.74 7.17
N THR A 160 -2.37 -14.09 6.06
CA THR A 160 -1.80 -13.92 4.72
C THR A 160 -2.08 -12.55 4.11
N GLN A 161 -3.32 -12.08 4.26
CA GLN A 161 -3.77 -10.80 3.72
C GLN A 161 -4.48 -10.01 4.81
N VAL A 162 -3.86 -8.94 5.27
CA VAL A 162 -4.36 -8.16 6.41
C VAL A 162 -4.54 -6.70 6.05
N ARG A 163 -5.55 -6.06 6.65
CA ARG A 163 -5.69 -4.61 6.73
C ARG A 163 -6.22 -4.25 8.13
N VAL A 164 -5.63 -3.24 8.72
CA VAL A 164 -6.16 -2.64 9.94
C VAL A 164 -6.61 -1.23 9.62
N ARG A 165 -7.93 -1.06 9.42
CA ARG A 165 -8.52 0.25 9.19
C ARG A 165 -8.64 1.01 10.49
N ILE A 166 -8.36 2.30 10.43
CA ILE A 166 -8.48 3.20 11.58
C ILE A 166 -9.72 4.09 11.44
N HIS A 167 -10.51 4.15 12.51
CA HIS A 167 -11.67 5.01 12.66
C HIS A 167 -11.53 5.72 14.01
N GLY A 168 -10.94 6.91 14.02
CA GLY A 168 -10.58 7.60 15.27
C GLY A 168 -9.55 6.80 16.08
N THR A 169 -9.99 6.13 17.14
CA THR A 169 -9.19 5.22 17.98
C THR A 169 -9.64 3.75 17.87
N MET A 170 -10.51 3.44 16.91
CA MET A 170 -10.99 2.08 16.68
C MET A 170 -10.18 1.42 15.56
N ALA A 171 -9.70 0.19 15.80
CA ALA A 171 -9.14 -0.69 14.78
C ALA A 171 -10.24 -1.58 14.20
N ARG A 172 -10.42 -1.60 12.88
CA ARG A 172 -11.23 -2.58 12.16
C ARG A 172 -10.30 -3.51 11.39
N ILE A 173 -10.23 -4.76 11.82
CA ILE A 173 -9.39 -5.79 11.25
C ILE A 173 -10.10 -6.40 10.05
N GLU A 174 -9.42 -6.42 8.90
CA GLU A 174 -9.85 -7.14 7.71
C GLU A 174 -8.79 -8.24 7.42
N ILE A 175 -9.19 -9.49 7.49
CA ILE A 175 -8.40 -10.69 7.15
C ILE A 175 -9.23 -11.57 6.20
N MET A 176 -8.63 -12.60 5.64
CA MET A 176 -9.38 -13.53 4.80
C MET A 176 -10.46 -14.24 5.65
N PRO A 177 -11.71 -14.38 5.16
CA PRO A 177 -12.77 -15.08 5.90
C PRO A 177 -12.39 -16.49 6.33
N SER A 178 -11.58 -17.19 5.54
CA SER A 178 -11.04 -18.52 5.87
C SER A 178 -10.11 -18.54 7.09
N GLU A 179 -9.65 -17.36 7.55
CA GLU A 179 -8.73 -17.22 8.68
C GLU A 179 -9.43 -16.75 9.97
N PHE A 180 -10.77 -16.54 9.95
CA PHE A 180 -11.52 -16.04 11.10
C PHE A 180 -11.41 -16.97 12.31
N GLU A 181 -11.47 -18.29 12.10
CA GLU A 181 -11.35 -19.27 13.18
C GLU A 181 -9.99 -19.21 13.88
N ILE A 182 -8.93 -18.84 13.16
CA ILE A 182 -7.59 -18.65 13.71
C ILE A 182 -7.58 -17.41 14.62
N LEU A 183 -8.20 -16.31 14.17
CA LEU A 183 -8.23 -15.03 14.89
C LEU A 183 -8.91 -15.18 16.27
N ILE A 184 -9.98 -15.96 16.37
CA ILE A 184 -10.78 -16.09 17.60
C ILE A 184 -10.20 -17.09 18.62
N GLN A 185 -9.08 -17.76 18.32
CA GLN A 185 -8.39 -18.60 19.28
C GLN A 185 -7.94 -17.77 20.50
N LYS A 186 -8.24 -18.26 21.70
CA LYS A 186 -8.15 -17.51 22.96
C LYS A 186 -6.79 -16.83 23.17
N GLU A 187 -5.70 -17.56 22.95
CA GLU A 187 -4.34 -17.04 23.17
C GLU A 187 -4.01 -15.92 22.18
N LEU A 188 -4.30 -16.13 20.91
CA LEU A 188 -4.05 -15.15 19.86
C LEU A 188 -4.95 -13.92 20.05
N LEU A 189 -6.23 -14.12 20.35
CA LEU A 189 -7.18 -13.04 20.61
C LEU A 189 -6.71 -12.15 21.77
N ASN A 190 -6.22 -12.74 22.86
CA ASN A 190 -5.68 -11.99 24.01
C ASN A 190 -4.43 -11.20 23.60
N LYS A 191 -3.49 -11.83 22.89
CA LYS A 191 -2.27 -11.16 22.37
C LYS A 191 -2.62 -9.95 21.50
N ILE A 192 -3.57 -10.11 20.57
CA ILE A 192 -4.03 -9.01 19.68
C ILE A 192 -4.64 -7.89 20.54
N ARG A 193 -5.54 -8.21 21.46
CA ARG A 193 -6.19 -7.22 22.33
C ARG A 193 -5.19 -6.41 23.15
N GLU A 194 -4.25 -7.07 23.79
CA GLU A 194 -3.23 -6.43 24.62
C GLU A 194 -2.32 -5.55 23.78
N THR A 195 -1.80 -6.08 22.67
CA THR A 195 -0.90 -5.34 21.80
C THR A 195 -1.59 -4.14 21.15
N PHE A 196 -2.79 -4.30 20.58
CA PHE A 196 -3.50 -3.19 19.94
C PHE A 196 -3.84 -2.08 20.95
N ARG A 197 -4.20 -2.43 22.19
CA ARG A 197 -4.40 -1.43 23.24
C ARG A 197 -3.10 -0.71 23.61
N SER A 198 -1.98 -1.42 23.71
CA SER A 198 -0.68 -0.81 23.99
C SER A 198 -0.20 0.10 22.87
N ILE A 199 -0.61 -0.17 21.63
CA ILE A 199 -0.33 0.68 20.45
C ILE A 199 -1.16 1.99 20.50
N GLY A 200 -2.34 1.99 21.17
CA GLY A 200 -3.20 3.16 21.31
C GLY A 200 -4.64 2.99 20.80
N PHE A 201 -5.05 1.79 20.37
CA PHE A 201 -6.43 1.53 19.99
C PHE A 201 -7.33 1.32 21.22
N SER A 202 -8.46 2.03 21.27
CA SER A 202 -9.48 1.88 22.33
C SER A 202 -10.44 0.72 22.07
N TYR A 203 -10.76 0.51 20.77
CA TYR A 203 -11.66 -0.56 20.34
C TYR A 203 -11.00 -1.37 19.23
N ILE A 204 -11.24 -2.67 19.24
CA ILE A 204 -10.72 -3.62 18.27
C ILE A 204 -11.90 -4.42 17.76
N THR A 205 -12.14 -4.37 16.44
CA THR A 205 -13.27 -5.00 15.78
C THR A 205 -12.80 -5.85 14.60
N LEU A 206 -13.57 -6.86 14.25
CA LEU A 206 -13.39 -7.65 13.03
C LEU A 206 -14.45 -7.20 12.01
N ASP A 207 -14.04 -6.96 10.79
CA ASP A 207 -14.93 -6.80 9.66
C ASP A 207 -15.48 -8.18 9.27
N LEU A 208 -16.79 -8.37 9.36
CA LEU A 208 -17.42 -9.69 9.12
C LEU A 208 -17.40 -10.09 7.64
N ASP A 209 -17.25 -9.13 6.72
CA ASP A 209 -17.04 -9.42 5.30
C ASP A 209 -15.58 -9.76 4.98
N GLY A 210 -14.68 -9.53 5.94
CA GLY A 210 -13.25 -9.76 5.79
C GLY A 210 -12.56 -8.84 4.79
N TYR A 211 -11.40 -9.28 4.30
CA TYR A 211 -10.63 -8.51 3.34
C TYR A 211 -11.30 -8.49 1.95
N ARG A 212 -11.50 -7.29 1.41
CA ARG A 212 -11.98 -7.06 0.04
C ARG A 212 -11.12 -5.99 -0.64
N THR A 213 -10.74 -6.26 -1.88
CA THR A 213 -10.05 -5.25 -2.70
C THR A 213 -11.00 -4.07 -2.95
N GLY A 214 -10.52 -2.84 -2.73
CA GLY A 214 -11.34 -1.64 -2.94
C GLY A 214 -12.30 -1.28 -1.81
N SER A 215 -12.36 -2.01 -0.67
CA SER A 215 -13.31 -1.76 0.43
C SER A 215 -13.29 -0.32 0.96
N MET A 216 -12.17 0.40 0.83
CA MET A 216 -12.09 1.82 1.18
C MET A 216 -12.98 2.70 0.29
N ASN A 217 -13.20 2.29 -0.97
CA ASN A 217 -13.95 3.06 -1.96
C ASN A 217 -15.47 2.82 -1.89
N GLU A 218 -15.93 1.80 -1.15
CA GLU A 218 -17.37 1.49 -0.97
C GLU A 218 -18.16 2.68 -0.41
N THR A 219 -17.51 3.58 0.32
CA THR A 219 -18.13 4.80 0.87
C THR A 219 -18.19 5.97 -0.11
N LEU A 220 -17.61 5.83 -1.31
CA LEU A 220 -17.50 6.93 -2.28
C LEU A 220 -18.71 6.98 -3.19
N ASN A 221 -19.81 6.44 -3.09
CA ASN A 221 -21.00 6.57 -3.95
C ASN A 221 -20.63 6.96 -5.41
N ILE A 222 -19.67 6.25 -6.00
CA ILE A 222 -19.14 6.49 -7.35
C ILE A 222 -19.63 5.37 -8.27
#